data_c296c02a3e8ef4b8e6a173093e4e555f
#
_entry.id   c296c02a3e8ef4b8e6a173093e4e555f
#
_cell.length_a   1.000
_cell.length_b   1.000
_cell.length_c   1.000
_cell.angle_alpha   90.00
_cell.angle_beta   90.00
_cell.angle_gamma   90.00
#
_symmetry.space_group_name_H-M   'P 1'
#
loop_
_entity.id
_entity.type
_entity.pdbx_description
1 polymer ?
#
loop_
_entity_poly.entity_id
_entity_poly.type
_entity_poly.pdbx_seq_one_letter_code
_entity_poly.pdbx_strand_id
1 'polypeptide(L)'
;LDNRFVDESWHQWPFASLKEGFKASDAWWREAAQVDGMSRHNSQVVNFFTRQLVDAMAPSNWLATNPEVIKKARETGGESLRIGFKRLLDDVAESRATANDTSADSESLQPLTFEVGKDVAVTPGKVVYRNHLIELIQYLPTTAKVYPEPILIVPSCIMKYYILDLSPENSMVRYLVAQGHTVFIVSWRNPDASDRDLKMRDYLRMGVMDAMAAVKERTKAPRIHSIGYCLGGTFLAIVAAALGGRARTGATAATGKGSQRRSQDLPDMPELATVTLLAAQTDFSEPGEMGVFIDDDQLKTLRQKMDATGYFSGRAMASSFQFLNSRDLIWSRSTRRYLLGQEEADFDMMSWNSD
;
A
#
# COMPACT_ATOMS: atom_id res chain seq x y z
N LEU A 1 -17.38 8.59 14.37
CA LEU A 1 -18.03 7.42 14.99
C LEU A 1 -16.97 6.33 15.11
N ASP A 2 -16.85 5.71 16.29
CA ASP A 2 -15.94 4.58 16.50
C ASP A 2 -16.65 3.29 16.07
N ASN A 3 -16.19 2.69 14.97
CA ASN A 3 -16.79 1.52 14.35
C ASN A 3 -16.79 0.27 15.25
N ARG A 4 -16.01 0.27 16.33
CA ARG A 4 -15.94 -0.85 17.29
C ARG A 4 -17.20 -0.98 18.16
N PHE A 5 -18.04 0.05 18.23
CA PHE A 5 -19.17 0.15 19.15
C PHE A 5 -20.50 0.51 18.43
N VAL A 6 -20.66 0.02 17.20
CA VAL A 6 -21.82 0.35 16.34
C VAL A 6 -23.02 -0.56 16.65
N ASP A 7 -22.78 -1.83 17.01
CA ASP A 7 -23.86 -2.79 17.30
C ASP A 7 -24.73 -2.31 18.45
N GLU A 8 -26.05 -2.54 18.34
CA GLU A 8 -27.05 -2.11 19.36
C GLU A 8 -26.77 -2.70 20.75
N SER A 9 -26.15 -3.86 20.85
CA SER A 9 -25.82 -4.49 22.14
C SER A 9 -24.85 -3.65 22.99
N TRP A 10 -24.08 -2.75 22.38
CA TRP A 10 -23.24 -1.78 23.09
C TRP A 10 -24.04 -0.65 23.78
N HIS A 11 -25.34 -0.56 23.57
CA HIS A 11 -26.23 0.39 24.25
C HIS A 11 -26.92 -0.21 25.46
N GLN A 12 -26.74 -1.50 25.76
CA GLN A 12 -27.34 -2.21 26.86
C GLN A 12 -26.40 -2.28 28.06
N TRP A 13 -26.98 -2.26 29.27
CA TRP A 13 -26.23 -2.50 30.50
C TRP A 13 -25.73 -3.97 30.55
N PRO A 14 -24.50 -4.29 30.97
CA PRO A 14 -23.44 -3.40 31.48
C PRO A 14 -22.53 -2.82 30.38
N PHE A 15 -22.67 -3.22 29.11
CA PHE A 15 -21.77 -2.87 28.02
C PHE A 15 -21.77 -1.38 27.67
N ALA A 16 -22.91 -0.70 27.84
CA ALA A 16 -22.97 0.75 27.69
C ALA A 16 -22.01 1.45 28.67
N SER A 17 -21.96 1.00 29.92
CA SER A 17 -21.04 1.55 30.92
C SER A 17 -19.58 1.24 30.62
N LEU A 18 -19.28 0.04 30.11
CA LEU A 18 -17.93 -0.33 29.67
C LEU A 18 -17.46 0.53 28.49
N LYS A 19 -18.32 0.73 27.51
CA LYS A 19 -18.05 1.59 26.35
C LYS A 19 -17.76 3.03 26.75
N GLU A 20 -18.62 3.61 27.59
CA GLU A 20 -18.44 5.02 27.99
C GLU A 20 -17.25 5.17 28.96
N GLY A 21 -17.00 4.20 29.84
CA GLY A 21 -15.79 4.16 30.67
C GLY A 21 -14.50 4.08 29.84
N PHE A 22 -14.50 3.25 28.79
CA PHE A 22 -13.39 3.17 27.87
C PHE A 22 -13.16 4.48 27.12
N LYS A 23 -14.21 5.12 26.60
CA LYS A 23 -14.09 6.42 25.92
C LYS A 23 -13.55 7.52 26.84
N ALA A 24 -14.00 7.53 28.08
CA ALA A 24 -13.48 8.48 29.08
C ALA A 24 -12.01 8.21 29.39
N SER A 25 -11.62 6.94 29.49
CA SER A 25 -10.22 6.53 29.67
C SER A 25 -9.37 6.90 28.45
N ASP A 26 -9.84 6.64 27.23
CA ASP A 26 -9.15 7.03 25.99
C ASP A 26 -8.90 8.54 25.93
N ALA A 27 -9.92 9.35 26.25
CA ALA A 27 -9.79 10.80 26.28
C ALA A 27 -8.75 11.25 27.32
N TRP A 28 -8.80 10.66 28.51
CA TRP A 28 -7.84 10.97 29.57
C TRP A 28 -6.40 10.61 29.19
N TRP A 29 -6.18 9.43 28.63
CA TRP A 29 -4.84 9.01 28.19
C TRP A 29 -4.28 9.89 27.07
N ARG A 30 -5.13 10.33 26.15
CA ARG A 30 -4.72 11.26 25.07
C ARG A 30 -4.32 12.63 25.65
N GLU A 31 -4.99 13.11 26.66
CA GLU A 31 -4.65 14.34 27.34
C GLU A 31 -3.37 14.16 28.18
N ALA A 32 -3.27 13.09 28.95
CA ALA A 32 -2.09 12.78 29.75
C ALA A 32 -0.80 12.58 28.93
N ALA A 33 -0.92 12.14 27.68
CA ALA A 33 0.18 11.99 26.75
C ALA A 33 0.72 13.33 26.20
N GLN A 34 -0.01 14.44 26.40
CA GLN A 34 0.43 15.77 26.00
C GLN A 34 1.27 16.40 27.12
N VAL A 35 2.56 16.09 27.14
CA VAL A 35 3.49 16.58 28.16
C VAL A 35 4.24 17.78 27.61
N ASP A 36 4.20 18.88 28.36
CA ASP A 36 4.93 20.10 28.02
C ASP A 36 6.46 19.88 28.05
N GLY A 37 7.16 20.56 27.16
CA GLY A 37 8.62 20.52 27.09
C GLY A 37 9.23 19.36 26.31
N MET A 38 8.42 18.43 25.78
CA MET A 38 8.90 17.41 24.86
C MET A 38 9.21 17.98 23.47
N SER A 39 10.22 17.41 22.81
CA SER A 39 10.41 17.68 21.38
C SER A 39 9.19 17.21 20.58
N ARG A 40 8.95 17.80 19.41
CA ARG A 40 7.85 17.42 18.53
C ARG A 40 7.86 15.91 18.22
N HIS A 41 9.04 15.34 17.91
CA HIS A 41 9.21 13.93 17.64
C HIS A 41 8.82 13.06 18.85
N ASN A 42 9.35 13.36 20.03
CA ASN A 42 9.04 12.61 21.25
C ASN A 42 7.53 12.67 21.59
N SER A 43 6.91 13.84 21.42
CA SER A 43 5.47 13.99 21.61
C SER A 43 4.67 13.09 20.63
N GLN A 44 5.07 13.04 19.36
CA GLN A 44 4.45 12.14 18.37
C GLN A 44 4.62 10.67 18.76
N VAL A 45 5.82 10.26 19.19
CA VAL A 45 6.10 8.89 19.66
C VAL A 45 5.23 8.52 20.86
N VAL A 46 5.20 9.37 21.90
CA VAL A 46 4.38 9.12 23.11
C VAL A 46 2.89 9.02 22.75
N ASN A 47 2.37 9.95 21.96
CA ASN A 47 0.98 9.95 21.53
C ASN A 47 0.64 8.69 20.70
N PHE A 48 1.53 8.29 19.81
CA PHE A 48 1.35 7.09 18.98
C PHE A 48 1.27 5.83 19.86
N PHE A 49 2.26 5.59 20.72
CA PHE A 49 2.27 4.40 21.57
C PHE A 49 1.17 4.40 22.62
N THR A 50 0.79 5.56 23.16
CA THR A 50 -0.38 5.69 24.04
C THR A 50 -1.65 5.24 23.32
N ARG A 51 -1.86 5.68 22.08
CA ARG A 51 -3.00 5.23 21.27
C ARG A 51 -2.96 3.73 21.04
N GLN A 52 -1.80 3.15 20.69
CA GLN A 52 -1.66 1.70 20.50
C GLN A 52 -2.04 0.93 21.76
N LEU A 53 -1.58 1.39 22.93
CA LEU A 53 -1.90 0.77 24.21
C LEU A 53 -3.40 0.85 24.54
N VAL A 54 -4.00 2.01 24.34
CA VAL A 54 -5.44 2.21 24.57
C VAL A 54 -6.27 1.37 23.61
N ASP A 55 -5.91 1.32 22.34
CA ASP A 55 -6.59 0.47 21.35
C ASP A 55 -6.48 -1.03 21.70
N ALA A 56 -5.35 -1.49 22.23
CA ALA A 56 -5.19 -2.86 22.72
C ALA A 56 -6.13 -3.18 23.90
N MET A 57 -6.37 -2.21 24.78
CA MET A 57 -7.23 -2.37 25.97
C MET A 57 -8.73 -2.19 25.67
N ALA A 58 -9.11 -1.92 24.42
CA ALA A 58 -10.52 -1.70 24.09
C ALA A 58 -11.39 -2.91 24.44
N PRO A 59 -12.56 -2.70 25.11
CA PRO A 59 -13.44 -3.79 25.52
C PRO A 59 -13.99 -4.60 24.35
N SER A 60 -13.95 -4.08 23.13
CA SER A 60 -14.32 -4.80 21.92
C SER A 60 -13.35 -5.93 21.55
N ASN A 61 -12.13 -5.93 22.09
CA ASN A 61 -11.09 -6.91 21.76
C ASN A 61 -11.16 -8.19 22.61
N TRP A 62 -12.00 -8.22 23.62
CA TRP A 62 -12.00 -9.27 24.62
C TRP A 62 -13.33 -10.02 24.67
N LEU A 63 -13.26 -11.36 24.72
CA LEU A 63 -14.42 -12.24 24.77
C LEU A 63 -15.44 -11.86 25.86
N ALA A 64 -14.96 -11.56 27.07
CA ALA A 64 -15.84 -11.31 28.22
C ALA A 64 -16.50 -9.94 28.20
N THR A 65 -15.98 -8.98 27.47
CA THR A 65 -16.42 -7.59 27.45
C THR A 65 -17.05 -7.16 26.13
N ASN A 66 -16.98 -8.02 25.11
CA ASN A 66 -17.58 -7.74 23.81
C ASN A 66 -18.98 -8.37 23.69
N PRO A 67 -20.06 -7.59 23.69
CA PRO A 67 -21.43 -8.12 23.64
C PRO A 67 -21.75 -8.82 22.32
N GLU A 68 -21.16 -8.39 21.20
CA GLU A 68 -21.35 -9.02 19.88
C GLU A 68 -20.79 -10.45 19.90
N VAL A 69 -19.59 -10.62 20.46
CA VAL A 69 -18.96 -11.93 20.61
C VAL A 69 -19.78 -12.85 21.52
N ILE A 70 -20.25 -12.32 22.67
CA ILE A 70 -21.10 -13.08 23.62
C ILE A 70 -22.41 -13.49 22.95
N LYS A 71 -23.06 -12.56 22.24
CA LYS A 71 -24.28 -12.83 21.47
C LYS A 71 -24.04 -13.91 20.42
N LYS A 72 -23.01 -13.75 19.59
CA LYS A 72 -22.68 -14.71 18.52
C LYS A 72 -22.36 -16.10 19.08
N ALA A 73 -21.59 -16.16 20.16
CA ALA A 73 -21.26 -17.42 20.81
C ALA A 73 -22.52 -18.16 21.32
N ARG A 74 -23.49 -17.41 21.90
CA ARG A 74 -24.80 -17.99 22.34
C ARG A 74 -25.63 -18.47 21.16
N GLU A 75 -25.76 -17.67 20.11
CA GLU A 75 -26.52 -18.00 18.91
C GLU A 75 -25.98 -19.27 18.19
N THR A 76 -24.66 -19.47 18.21
CA THR A 76 -23.99 -20.58 17.55
C THR A 76 -23.69 -21.76 18.48
N GLY A 77 -24.15 -21.73 19.74
CA GLY A 77 -23.80 -22.75 20.73
C GLY A 77 -22.29 -22.89 20.97
N GLY A 78 -21.53 -21.80 20.80
CA GLY A 78 -20.06 -21.77 20.95
C GLY A 78 -19.27 -22.11 19.70
N GLU A 79 -19.94 -22.48 18.61
CA GLU A 79 -19.25 -22.89 17.37
C GLU A 79 -18.38 -21.77 16.77
N SER A 80 -18.82 -20.50 16.85
CA SER A 80 -18.02 -19.36 16.41
C SER A 80 -16.65 -19.29 17.11
N LEU A 81 -16.62 -19.53 18.41
CA LEU A 81 -15.38 -19.55 19.21
C LEU A 81 -14.50 -20.76 18.87
N ARG A 82 -15.10 -21.93 18.63
CA ARG A 82 -14.37 -23.14 18.23
C ARG A 82 -13.67 -22.91 16.86
N ILE A 83 -14.38 -22.36 15.90
CA ILE A 83 -13.81 -22.02 14.60
C ILE A 83 -12.69 -20.99 14.76
N GLY A 84 -12.95 -19.92 15.51
CA GLY A 84 -11.97 -18.86 15.73
C GLY A 84 -10.72 -19.36 16.46
N PHE A 85 -10.87 -20.22 17.46
CA PHE A 85 -9.72 -20.79 18.17
C PHE A 85 -8.89 -21.73 17.28
N LYS A 86 -9.54 -22.55 16.43
CA LYS A 86 -8.83 -23.37 15.45
C LYS A 86 -7.99 -22.47 14.52
N ARG A 87 -8.57 -21.41 13.96
CA ARG A 87 -7.85 -20.47 13.12
C ARG A 87 -6.66 -19.81 13.83
N LEU A 88 -6.83 -19.43 15.10
CA LEU A 88 -5.72 -18.90 15.90
C LEU A 88 -4.57 -19.90 16.03
N LEU A 89 -4.88 -21.18 16.26
CA LEU A 89 -3.85 -22.21 16.34
C LEU A 89 -3.16 -22.45 15.00
N ASP A 90 -3.91 -22.46 13.91
CA ASP A 90 -3.38 -22.61 12.56
C ASP A 90 -2.44 -21.43 12.22
N ASP A 91 -2.84 -20.19 12.48
CA ASP A 91 -2.05 -18.97 12.24
C ASP A 91 -0.78 -18.92 13.12
N VAL A 92 -0.85 -19.38 14.39
CA VAL A 92 0.33 -19.49 15.27
C VAL A 92 1.30 -20.58 14.80
N ALA A 93 0.78 -21.72 14.34
CA ALA A 93 1.62 -22.79 13.79
C ALA A 93 2.37 -22.33 12.55
N GLU A 94 1.69 -21.65 11.65
CA GLU A 94 2.27 -21.08 10.44
C GLU A 94 3.32 -19.99 10.75
N SER A 95 3.02 -19.08 11.68
CA SER A 95 3.97 -18.05 12.11
C SER A 95 5.25 -18.64 12.70
N ARG A 96 5.16 -19.79 13.41
CA ARG A 96 6.33 -20.50 13.95
C ARG A 96 7.12 -21.22 12.85
N ALA A 97 6.45 -21.81 11.88
CA ALA A 97 7.09 -22.46 10.76
C ALA A 97 7.92 -21.45 9.94
N THR A 98 7.35 -20.29 9.66
CA THR A 98 8.02 -19.20 8.94
C THR A 98 9.13 -18.53 9.74
N ALA A 99 9.03 -18.45 11.06
CA ALA A 99 10.08 -17.88 11.91
C ALA A 99 11.33 -18.78 12.01
N ASN A 100 11.17 -20.10 11.85
CA ASN A 100 12.26 -21.06 11.90
C ASN A 100 12.94 -21.26 10.53
N ASP A 101 12.32 -20.80 9.47
CA ASP A 101 12.88 -20.88 8.13
C ASP A 101 13.75 -19.64 7.87
N THR A 102 15.06 -19.79 8.13
CA THR A 102 16.08 -18.75 7.92
C THR A 102 16.52 -18.61 6.45
N SER A 103 15.96 -19.41 5.54
CA SER A 103 16.22 -19.26 4.11
C SER A 103 15.51 -18.00 3.60
N ALA A 104 16.28 -17.04 3.10
CA ALA A 104 15.77 -15.78 2.55
C ALA A 104 14.82 -16.00 1.35
N ASP A 105 14.77 -17.21 0.82
CA ASP A 105 13.98 -17.61 -0.34
C ASP A 105 12.66 -18.32 0.01
N SER A 106 12.41 -18.65 1.28
CA SER A 106 11.11 -19.18 1.68
C SER A 106 10.15 -18.04 2.06
N GLU A 107 9.83 -17.19 1.09
CA GLU A 107 8.52 -16.57 1.02
C GLU A 107 7.48 -17.68 0.80
N SER A 108 7.23 -18.47 1.86
CA SER A 108 6.04 -19.33 1.88
C SER A 108 4.86 -18.37 1.95
N LEU A 109 4.47 -17.95 0.79
CA LEU A 109 3.23 -17.23 0.53
C LEU A 109 2.12 -18.05 1.15
N GLN A 110 1.35 -17.46 2.06
CA GLN A 110 0.01 -17.98 2.30
C GLN A 110 -0.59 -18.18 0.90
N PRO A 111 -1.15 -19.36 0.58
CA PRO A 111 -1.76 -19.53 -0.72
C PRO A 111 -2.75 -18.39 -0.88
N LEU A 112 -2.53 -17.55 -1.89
CA LEU A 112 -3.45 -16.48 -2.21
C LEU A 112 -4.82 -17.12 -2.31
N THR A 113 -5.77 -16.65 -1.50
CA THR A 113 -7.19 -17.07 -1.62
C THR A 113 -7.75 -16.66 -2.98
N PHE A 114 -6.98 -15.88 -3.76
CA PHE A 114 -7.36 -15.33 -5.06
C PHE A 114 -6.42 -15.79 -6.17
N GLU A 115 -7.01 -16.16 -7.28
CA GLU A 115 -6.29 -16.50 -8.51
C GLU A 115 -6.20 -15.24 -9.39
N VAL A 116 -4.97 -14.75 -9.62
CA VAL A 116 -4.71 -13.59 -10.49
C VAL A 116 -5.19 -13.91 -11.91
N GLY A 117 -5.95 -12.99 -12.49
CA GLY A 117 -6.59 -13.18 -13.82
C GLY A 117 -7.95 -13.85 -13.77
N LYS A 118 -8.41 -14.29 -12.59
CA LYS A 118 -9.72 -14.91 -12.40
C LYS A 118 -10.54 -14.20 -11.32
N ASP A 119 -9.97 -14.06 -10.12
CA ASP A 119 -10.62 -13.42 -8.98
C ASP A 119 -10.20 -11.94 -8.85
N VAL A 120 -8.93 -11.66 -9.13
CA VAL A 120 -8.34 -10.32 -9.17
C VAL A 120 -7.61 -10.10 -10.49
N ALA A 121 -7.36 -8.84 -10.85
CA ALA A 121 -6.70 -8.46 -12.11
C ALA A 121 -7.39 -9.06 -13.35
N VAL A 122 -8.72 -9.06 -13.36
CA VAL A 122 -9.51 -9.75 -14.38
C VAL A 122 -9.70 -8.97 -15.67
N THR A 123 -9.31 -7.70 -15.72
CA THR A 123 -9.41 -6.90 -16.94
C THR A 123 -8.41 -7.43 -17.99
N PRO A 124 -8.89 -7.86 -19.17
CA PRO A 124 -8.02 -8.47 -20.16
C PRO A 124 -6.91 -7.53 -20.65
N GLY A 125 -5.67 -7.99 -20.60
CA GLY A 125 -4.49 -7.23 -21.02
C GLY A 125 -3.36 -8.13 -21.50
N LYS A 126 -2.28 -7.51 -21.99
CA LYS A 126 -1.05 -8.20 -22.40
C LYS A 126 0.17 -7.40 -21.99
N VAL A 127 1.21 -8.07 -21.55
CA VAL A 127 2.53 -7.47 -21.38
C VAL A 127 3.08 -7.09 -22.77
N VAL A 128 3.35 -5.81 -22.95
CA VAL A 128 3.82 -5.24 -24.23
C VAL A 128 5.25 -4.74 -24.21
N TYR A 129 5.82 -4.58 -23.01
CA TYR A 129 7.21 -4.22 -22.78
C TYR A 129 7.68 -4.83 -21.46
N ARG A 130 8.96 -5.19 -21.38
CA ARG A 130 9.61 -5.69 -20.17
C ARG A 130 11.05 -5.22 -20.11
N ASN A 131 11.50 -4.83 -18.93
CA ASN A 131 12.92 -4.68 -18.62
C ASN A 131 13.22 -5.31 -17.24
N HIS A 132 14.34 -4.98 -16.63
CA HIS A 132 14.74 -5.56 -15.34
C HIS A 132 13.76 -5.21 -14.18
N LEU A 133 13.17 -4.00 -14.19
CA LEU A 133 12.34 -3.50 -13.09
C LEU A 133 10.83 -3.59 -13.33
N ILE A 134 10.41 -3.61 -14.58
CA ILE A 134 8.97 -3.52 -14.90
C ILE A 134 8.52 -4.46 -16.00
N GLU A 135 7.27 -4.81 -15.94
CA GLU A 135 6.44 -5.21 -17.06
C GLU A 135 5.40 -4.11 -17.33
N LEU A 136 5.20 -3.75 -18.59
CA LEU A 136 4.15 -2.81 -18.98
C LEU A 136 3.00 -3.60 -19.59
N ILE A 137 1.84 -3.51 -18.97
CA ILE A 137 0.60 -4.17 -19.40
C ILE A 137 -0.23 -3.16 -20.20
N GLN A 138 -0.64 -3.54 -21.41
CA GLN A 138 -1.66 -2.84 -22.20
C GLN A 138 -2.97 -3.59 -22.10
N TYR A 139 -4.03 -2.91 -21.67
CA TYR A 139 -5.37 -3.50 -21.61
C TYR A 139 -6.06 -3.48 -22.97
N LEU A 140 -6.89 -4.51 -23.20
CA LEU A 140 -7.63 -4.65 -24.45
C LEU A 140 -8.80 -3.67 -24.49
N PRO A 141 -9.02 -2.96 -25.62
CA PRO A 141 -10.15 -2.04 -25.75
C PRO A 141 -11.49 -2.79 -25.72
N THR A 142 -12.47 -2.21 -25.06
CA THR A 142 -13.86 -2.72 -25.04
C THR A 142 -14.80 -1.88 -25.90
N THR A 143 -14.28 -0.79 -26.51
CA THR A 143 -15.02 0.12 -27.39
C THR A 143 -14.51 0.02 -28.82
N ALA A 144 -15.36 0.30 -29.80
CA ALA A 144 -15.01 0.25 -31.22
C ALA A 144 -13.99 1.33 -31.62
N LYS A 145 -13.92 2.41 -30.87
CA LYS A 145 -12.95 3.52 -31.05
C LYS A 145 -12.39 3.91 -29.69
N VAL A 146 -11.14 4.36 -29.69
CA VAL A 146 -10.45 4.84 -28.48
C VAL A 146 -9.98 6.28 -28.70
N TYR A 147 -9.78 6.99 -27.60
CA TYR A 147 -9.16 8.30 -27.62
C TYR A 147 -7.70 8.21 -28.10
N PRO A 148 -7.19 9.24 -28.81
CA PRO A 148 -5.85 9.21 -29.40
C PRO A 148 -4.74 9.28 -28.34
N GLU A 149 -5.01 9.89 -27.19
CA GLU A 149 -4.06 10.04 -26.08
C GLU A 149 -4.27 8.91 -25.07
N PRO A 150 -3.31 7.98 -24.92
CA PRO A 150 -3.42 6.88 -23.98
C PRO A 150 -3.20 7.33 -22.54
N ILE A 151 -3.62 6.51 -21.59
CA ILE A 151 -3.39 6.66 -20.16
C ILE A 151 -2.29 5.69 -19.73
N LEU A 152 -1.25 6.21 -19.06
CA LEU A 152 -0.25 5.41 -18.35
C LEU A 152 -0.50 5.51 -16.85
N ILE A 153 -0.72 4.36 -16.21
CA ILE A 153 -0.84 4.23 -14.76
C ILE A 153 0.49 3.74 -14.19
N VAL A 154 1.00 4.49 -13.20
CA VAL A 154 2.20 4.15 -12.44
C VAL A 154 1.78 3.87 -11.00
N PRO A 155 1.54 2.61 -10.61
CA PRO A 155 1.22 2.25 -9.23
C PRO A 155 2.46 2.30 -8.35
N SER A 156 2.27 2.13 -7.04
CA SER A 156 3.37 2.04 -6.09
C SER A 156 4.26 0.82 -6.36
N CYS A 157 5.58 1.00 -6.26
CA CYS A 157 6.54 -0.10 -6.41
C CYS A 157 6.56 -1.07 -5.22
N ILE A 158 5.84 -0.78 -4.15
CA ILE A 158 5.72 -1.62 -2.95
C ILE A 158 4.36 -2.32 -2.86
N MET A 159 3.57 -2.28 -3.93
CA MET A 159 2.23 -2.87 -4.00
C MET A 159 2.04 -3.57 -5.34
N LYS A 160 1.16 -4.56 -5.36
CA LYS A 160 0.74 -5.23 -6.60
C LYS A 160 0.07 -4.24 -7.54
N TYR A 161 0.39 -4.33 -8.84
CA TYR A 161 -0.15 -3.42 -9.84
C TYR A 161 -1.68 -3.40 -9.87
N TYR A 162 -2.32 -4.54 -9.60
CA TYR A 162 -3.76 -4.72 -9.68
C TYR A 162 -4.57 -4.12 -8.52
N ILE A 163 -3.94 -3.34 -7.63
CA ILE A 163 -4.68 -2.54 -6.66
C ILE A 163 -5.74 -1.65 -7.31
N LEU A 164 -5.52 -1.27 -8.56
CA LEU A 164 -6.47 -0.49 -9.36
C LEU A 164 -7.30 -1.36 -10.31
N ASP A 165 -7.24 -2.68 -10.19
CA ASP A 165 -7.97 -3.68 -10.97
C ASP A 165 -8.33 -4.91 -10.10
N LEU A 166 -8.94 -4.66 -8.94
CA LEU A 166 -9.15 -5.65 -7.89
C LEU A 166 -10.22 -6.70 -8.22
N SER A 167 -11.39 -6.23 -8.56
CA SER A 167 -12.51 -7.07 -8.96
C SER A 167 -13.27 -6.41 -10.09
N PRO A 168 -14.18 -7.13 -10.77
CA PRO A 168 -15.02 -6.54 -11.82
C PRO A 168 -15.77 -5.29 -11.39
N GLU A 169 -16.16 -5.20 -10.13
CA GLU A 169 -16.91 -4.07 -9.55
C GLU A 169 -15.97 -2.95 -9.05
N ASN A 170 -14.75 -3.31 -8.66
CA ASN A 170 -13.76 -2.40 -8.05
C ASN A 170 -12.51 -2.30 -8.94
N SER A 171 -12.68 -1.85 -10.17
CA SER A 171 -11.59 -1.68 -11.13
C SER A 171 -11.66 -0.31 -11.79
N MET A 172 -10.70 0.56 -11.46
CA MET A 172 -10.48 1.82 -12.17
C MET A 172 -10.01 1.57 -13.60
N VAL A 173 -9.19 0.54 -13.82
CA VAL A 173 -8.70 0.15 -15.14
C VAL A 173 -9.87 -0.22 -16.05
N ARG A 174 -10.76 -1.10 -15.60
CA ARG A 174 -11.95 -1.50 -16.35
C ARG A 174 -12.85 -0.31 -16.68
N TYR A 175 -13.05 0.57 -15.70
CA TYR A 175 -13.80 1.80 -15.91
C TYR A 175 -13.20 2.66 -17.05
N LEU A 176 -11.90 2.94 -16.99
CA LEU A 176 -11.22 3.77 -18.00
C LEU A 176 -11.26 3.14 -19.40
N VAL A 177 -11.05 1.82 -19.49
CA VAL A 177 -11.15 1.09 -20.76
C VAL A 177 -12.57 1.16 -21.31
N ALA A 178 -13.60 1.02 -20.47
CA ALA A 178 -15.01 1.14 -20.87
C ALA A 178 -15.37 2.56 -21.34
N GLN A 179 -14.67 3.57 -20.87
CA GLN A 179 -14.82 4.96 -21.33
C GLN A 179 -14.09 5.23 -22.66
N GLY A 180 -13.44 4.25 -23.27
CA GLY A 180 -12.76 4.38 -24.56
C GLY A 180 -11.32 4.86 -24.47
N HIS A 181 -10.66 4.72 -23.32
CA HIS A 181 -9.24 5.01 -23.20
C HIS A 181 -8.39 3.77 -23.51
N THR A 182 -7.26 3.99 -24.18
CA THR A 182 -6.18 2.99 -24.23
C THR A 182 -5.40 3.11 -22.92
N VAL A 183 -5.42 2.05 -22.09
CA VAL A 183 -4.84 2.08 -20.74
C VAL A 183 -3.62 1.16 -20.69
N PHE A 184 -2.55 1.69 -20.11
CA PHE A 184 -1.35 0.97 -19.76
C PHE A 184 -1.12 1.05 -18.26
N ILE A 185 -0.58 -0.01 -17.66
CA ILE A 185 -0.16 -0.02 -16.26
C ILE A 185 1.21 -0.63 -16.10
N VAL A 186 2.01 -0.07 -15.21
CA VAL A 186 3.31 -0.62 -14.81
C VAL A 186 3.08 -1.69 -13.76
N SER A 187 3.60 -2.90 -13.99
CA SER A 187 3.78 -3.93 -12.99
C SER A 187 5.25 -3.93 -12.56
N TRP A 188 5.51 -3.65 -11.28
CA TRP A 188 6.85 -3.61 -10.73
C TRP A 188 7.33 -5.01 -10.36
N ARG A 189 8.58 -5.31 -10.65
CA ARG A 189 9.24 -6.50 -10.15
C ARG A 189 9.57 -6.31 -8.67
N ASN A 190 9.34 -7.34 -7.86
CA ASN A 190 9.80 -7.34 -6.47
C ASN A 190 11.34 -7.41 -6.44
N PRO A 191 12.01 -6.56 -5.63
CA PRO A 191 13.46 -6.59 -5.55
C PRO A 191 13.95 -7.84 -4.82
N ASP A 192 15.14 -8.30 -5.21
CA ASP A 192 15.90 -9.34 -4.53
C ASP A 192 17.33 -8.87 -4.19
N ALA A 193 18.16 -9.75 -3.64
CA ALA A 193 19.52 -9.40 -3.23
C ALA A 193 20.41 -8.90 -4.39
N SER A 194 20.10 -9.23 -5.63
CA SER A 194 20.83 -8.74 -6.81
C SER A 194 20.54 -7.27 -7.13
N ASP A 195 19.46 -6.72 -6.57
CA ASP A 195 18.99 -5.36 -6.78
C ASP A 195 19.57 -4.34 -5.78
N ARG A 196 20.47 -4.76 -4.90
CA ARG A 196 21.01 -3.94 -3.80
C ARG A 196 21.64 -2.61 -4.21
N ASP A 197 22.10 -2.49 -5.45
CA ASP A 197 22.71 -1.29 -5.99
C ASP A 197 21.72 -0.37 -6.70
N LEU A 198 20.46 -0.79 -6.86
CA LEU A 198 19.42 0.01 -7.46
C LEU A 198 19.09 1.22 -6.57
N LYS A 199 18.95 2.36 -7.22
CA LYS A 199 18.67 3.65 -6.59
C LYS A 199 17.37 4.23 -7.12
N MET A 200 16.82 5.22 -6.46
CA MET A 200 15.63 5.92 -6.91
C MET A 200 15.72 6.34 -8.39
N ARG A 201 16.88 6.81 -8.85
CA ARG A 201 17.06 7.19 -10.26
C ARG A 201 16.81 6.04 -11.25
N ASP A 202 17.05 4.80 -10.82
CA ASP A 202 16.89 3.63 -11.66
C ASP A 202 15.39 3.29 -11.78
N TYR A 203 14.65 3.44 -10.70
CA TYR A 203 13.17 3.37 -10.70
C TYR A 203 12.53 4.47 -11.58
N LEU A 204 13.06 5.70 -11.53
CA LEU A 204 12.58 6.79 -12.39
C LEU A 204 12.86 6.48 -13.87
N ARG A 205 14.07 5.99 -14.20
CA ARG A 205 14.49 5.74 -15.57
C ARG A 205 13.86 4.47 -16.11
N MET A 206 14.21 3.31 -15.55
CA MET A 206 13.76 2.00 -16.03
C MET A 206 12.27 1.76 -15.74
N GLY A 207 11.71 2.38 -14.71
CA GLY A 207 10.29 2.30 -14.40
C GLY A 207 9.49 3.28 -15.23
N VAL A 208 9.47 4.55 -14.82
CA VAL A 208 8.53 5.55 -15.38
C VAL A 208 8.91 5.97 -16.80
N MET A 209 10.18 6.35 -17.04
CA MET A 209 10.59 6.90 -18.34
C MET A 209 10.56 5.85 -19.45
N ASP A 210 11.05 4.62 -19.17
CA ASP A 210 11.01 3.53 -20.15
C ASP A 210 9.57 3.11 -20.45
N ALA A 211 8.68 3.11 -19.44
CA ALA A 211 7.24 2.87 -19.65
C ALA A 211 6.63 3.94 -20.57
N MET A 212 6.93 5.23 -20.34
CA MET A 212 6.46 6.33 -21.20
C MET A 212 6.96 6.16 -22.65
N ALA A 213 8.24 5.80 -22.82
CA ALA A 213 8.83 5.57 -24.15
C ALA A 213 8.15 4.39 -24.86
N ALA A 214 7.93 3.27 -24.14
CA ALA A 214 7.25 2.10 -24.68
C ALA A 214 5.80 2.41 -25.10
N VAL A 215 5.08 3.22 -24.33
CA VAL A 215 3.73 3.71 -24.71
C VAL A 215 3.79 4.52 -25.98
N LYS A 216 4.74 5.46 -26.10
CA LYS A 216 4.93 6.27 -27.33
C LYS A 216 5.29 5.39 -28.54
N GLU A 217 6.21 4.46 -28.36
CA GLU A 217 6.62 3.55 -29.44
C GLU A 217 5.42 2.75 -29.96
N ARG A 218 4.59 2.26 -29.04
CA ARG A 218 3.44 1.39 -29.38
C ARG A 218 2.26 2.14 -29.98
N THR A 219 1.94 3.32 -29.46
CA THR A 219 0.76 4.07 -29.87
C THR A 219 1.04 5.16 -30.88
N LYS A 220 2.30 5.58 -31.03
CA LYS A 220 2.75 6.76 -31.76
C LYS A 220 2.10 8.07 -31.28
N ALA A 221 1.47 8.04 -30.10
CA ALA A 221 0.86 9.22 -29.52
C ALA A 221 1.93 10.24 -29.09
N PRO A 222 1.81 11.51 -29.52
CA PRO A 222 2.77 12.53 -29.12
C PRO A 222 2.61 12.94 -27.65
N ARG A 223 1.44 12.72 -27.08
CA ARG A 223 1.10 13.06 -25.71
C ARG A 223 0.37 11.91 -25.01
N ILE A 224 0.51 11.83 -23.70
CA ILE A 224 -0.17 10.85 -22.86
C ILE A 224 -0.76 11.50 -21.60
N HIS A 225 -1.81 10.92 -21.07
CA HIS A 225 -2.26 11.16 -19.70
C HIS A 225 -1.52 10.21 -18.76
N SER A 226 -1.12 10.69 -17.58
CA SER A 226 -0.44 9.84 -16.61
C SER A 226 -1.13 9.93 -15.25
N ILE A 227 -1.30 8.75 -14.62
CA ILE A 227 -1.88 8.60 -13.29
C ILE A 227 -0.83 7.93 -12.41
N GLY A 228 -0.43 8.60 -11.33
CA GLY A 228 0.49 8.04 -10.33
C GLY A 228 -0.23 7.74 -9.03
N TYR A 229 -0.08 6.52 -8.52
CA TYR A 229 -0.67 6.11 -7.25
C TYR A 229 0.42 5.88 -6.19
N CYS A 230 0.25 6.50 -5.01
CA CYS A 230 1.17 6.40 -3.87
C CYS A 230 2.62 6.73 -4.28
N LEU A 231 3.62 5.88 -4.02
CA LEU A 231 5.02 6.09 -4.44
C LEU A 231 5.19 6.18 -5.96
N GLY A 232 4.35 5.51 -6.74
CA GLY A 232 4.32 5.68 -8.19
C GLY A 232 3.95 7.10 -8.61
N GLY A 233 3.07 7.76 -7.84
CA GLY A 233 2.76 9.17 -8.02
C GLY A 233 3.92 10.09 -7.64
N THR A 234 4.67 9.77 -6.59
CA THR A 234 5.91 10.46 -6.22
C THR A 234 6.94 10.37 -7.37
N PHE A 235 7.17 9.18 -7.91
CA PHE A 235 8.08 8.98 -9.05
C PHE A 235 7.61 9.76 -10.28
N LEU A 236 6.32 9.68 -10.58
CA LEU A 236 5.74 10.42 -11.71
C LEU A 236 5.88 11.94 -11.55
N ALA A 237 5.67 12.47 -10.35
CA ALA A 237 5.84 13.89 -10.06
C ALA A 237 7.29 14.35 -10.26
N ILE A 238 8.28 13.55 -9.82
CA ILE A 238 9.70 13.85 -10.04
C ILE A 238 10.04 13.86 -11.54
N VAL A 239 9.55 12.87 -12.30
CA VAL A 239 9.76 12.81 -13.76
C VAL A 239 9.09 13.99 -14.45
N ALA A 240 7.85 14.31 -14.09
CA ALA A 240 7.12 15.45 -14.67
C ALA A 240 7.84 16.79 -14.39
N ALA A 241 8.33 16.99 -13.17
CA ALA A 241 9.12 18.18 -12.82
C ALA A 241 10.41 18.28 -13.62
N ALA A 242 11.12 17.15 -13.80
CA ALA A 242 12.34 17.09 -14.60
C ALA A 242 12.11 17.40 -16.09
N LEU A 243 11.00 16.91 -16.66
CA LEU A 243 10.60 17.20 -18.03
C LEU A 243 10.18 18.66 -18.21
N GLY A 244 9.36 19.21 -17.31
CA GLY A 244 8.94 20.60 -17.30
C GLY A 244 10.10 21.59 -17.13
N GLY A 245 11.07 21.27 -16.28
CA GLY A 245 12.29 22.06 -16.11
C GLY A 245 13.13 22.13 -17.40
N ARG A 246 13.16 21.07 -18.17
CA ARG A 246 13.88 21.02 -19.48
C ARG A 246 13.21 21.83 -20.55
N ALA A 247 11.89 21.77 -20.65
CA ALA A 247 11.15 22.62 -21.60
C ALA A 247 11.44 24.10 -21.36
N ARG A 248 11.56 24.52 -20.10
CA ARG A 248 11.89 25.90 -19.72
C ARG A 248 13.35 26.28 -20.01
N THR A 249 14.30 25.36 -19.73
CA THR A 249 15.74 25.63 -19.98
C THR A 249 16.12 25.46 -21.45
N GLY A 250 15.47 24.60 -22.21
CA GLY A 250 15.64 24.47 -23.65
C GLY A 250 15.21 25.73 -24.42
N ALA A 251 14.23 26.46 -23.90
CA ALA A 251 13.83 27.78 -24.47
C ALA A 251 14.85 28.90 -24.18
N THR A 252 15.73 28.73 -23.17
CA THR A 252 16.72 29.77 -22.77
C THR A 252 18.18 29.36 -23.07
N ALA A 253 18.47 28.09 -23.37
CA ALA A 253 19.84 27.54 -23.50
C ALA A 253 20.32 27.36 -24.96
N ALA A 254 19.98 28.25 -25.86
CA ALA A 254 20.54 28.27 -27.24
C ALA A 254 22.05 28.62 -27.28
N THR A 255 22.76 28.79 -26.17
CA THR A 255 24.13 29.33 -26.16
C THR A 255 25.17 28.60 -25.32
N GLY A 256 24.93 27.36 -24.81
CA GLY A 256 25.86 26.65 -23.93
C GLY A 256 26.26 25.24 -24.38
N LYS A 257 27.49 25.03 -24.85
CA LYS A 257 28.06 23.73 -25.26
C LYS A 257 28.07 22.63 -24.17
N GLY A 258 27.70 22.92 -22.90
CA GLY A 258 27.66 21.96 -21.79
C GLY A 258 26.34 21.22 -21.62
N SER A 259 25.25 21.70 -22.22
CA SER A 259 23.90 21.15 -22.06
C SER A 259 23.59 19.98 -23.00
N GLN A 260 24.32 19.85 -24.12
CA GLN A 260 24.03 18.81 -25.14
C GLN A 260 24.43 17.38 -24.70
N ARG A 261 25.41 17.19 -23.80
CA ARG A 261 25.80 15.85 -23.36
C ARG A 261 24.80 15.18 -22.42
N ARG A 262 23.96 15.94 -21.69
CA ARG A 262 22.94 15.38 -20.78
C ARG A 262 21.61 15.01 -21.45
N SER A 263 21.37 15.44 -22.67
CA SER A 263 20.11 15.16 -23.38
C SER A 263 20.14 13.87 -24.22
N GLN A 264 21.33 13.29 -24.47
CA GLN A 264 21.49 12.11 -25.33
C GLN A 264 21.18 10.77 -24.65
N ASP A 265 21.02 10.74 -23.34
CA ASP A 265 20.83 9.49 -22.55
C ASP A 265 19.39 9.20 -22.15
N LEU A 266 18.42 10.02 -22.53
CA LEU A 266 17.02 9.76 -22.19
C LEU A 266 16.27 9.12 -23.37
N PRO A 267 15.34 8.19 -23.07
CA PRO A 267 14.48 7.60 -24.07
C PRO A 267 13.61 8.66 -24.75
N ASP A 268 13.15 8.39 -25.97
CA ASP A 268 12.21 9.21 -26.69
C ASP A 268 10.81 9.05 -26.09
N MET A 269 10.39 10.02 -25.26
CA MET A 269 9.16 9.99 -24.48
C MET A 269 8.09 10.90 -25.08
N PRO A 270 6.79 10.60 -24.85
CA PRO A 270 5.71 11.51 -25.19
C PRO A 270 5.68 12.69 -24.21
N GLU A 271 5.02 13.76 -24.61
CA GLU A 271 4.67 14.83 -23.69
C GLU A 271 3.59 14.39 -22.69
N LEU A 272 3.63 14.93 -21.47
CA LEU A 272 2.60 14.72 -20.48
C LEU A 272 1.44 15.72 -20.72
N ALA A 273 0.31 15.23 -21.20
CA ALA A 273 -0.90 16.03 -21.37
C ALA A 273 -1.50 16.40 -20.01
N THR A 274 -1.58 15.43 -19.12
CA THR A 274 -2.00 15.62 -17.71
C THR A 274 -1.21 14.70 -16.78
N VAL A 275 -1.09 15.12 -15.52
CA VAL A 275 -0.58 14.32 -14.41
C VAL A 275 -1.63 14.30 -13.32
N THR A 276 -2.13 13.11 -13.02
CA THR A 276 -3.08 12.88 -11.93
C THR A 276 -2.36 12.14 -10.81
N LEU A 277 -2.41 12.67 -9.59
CA LEU A 277 -1.76 12.09 -8.41
C LEU A 277 -2.83 11.60 -7.44
N LEU A 278 -2.82 10.30 -7.16
CA LEU A 278 -3.73 9.64 -6.24
C LEU A 278 -2.97 9.19 -5.00
N ALA A 279 -3.33 9.69 -3.83
CA ALA A 279 -2.68 9.38 -2.56
C ALA A 279 -1.13 9.48 -2.63
N ALA A 280 -0.61 10.37 -3.46
CA ALA A 280 0.83 10.56 -3.69
C ALA A 280 1.36 11.69 -2.82
N GLN A 281 2.52 11.48 -2.23
CA GLN A 281 3.23 12.48 -1.44
C GLN A 281 4.36 13.10 -2.26
N THR A 282 4.35 14.42 -2.38
CA THR A 282 5.37 15.19 -3.12
C THR A 282 6.25 16.05 -2.21
N ASP A 283 5.83 16.24 -0.97
CA ASP A 283 6.57 16.89 0.10
C ASP A 283 6.65 15.95 1.32
N PHE A 284 7.85 15.60 1.73
CA PHE A 284 8.14 14.68 2.84
C PHE A 284 8.60 15.40 4.12
N SER A 285 8.50 16.72 4.18
CA SER A 285 8.82 17.51 5.38
C SER A 285 7.90 17.17 6.56
N GLU A 286 6.68 16.71 6.25
CA GLU A 286 5.68 16.26 7.21
C GLU A 286 5.26 14.81 6.92
N PRO A 287 6.02 13.80 7.41
CA PRO A 287 5.76 12.40 7.09
C PRO A 287 4.54 11.80 7.81
N GLY A 288 3.79 12.61 8.56
CA GLY A 288 2.65 12.16 9.34
C GLY A 288 3.05 11.16 10.43
N GLU A 289 2.23 10.14 10.65
CA GLU A 289 2.50 9.10 11.66
C GLU A 289 3.77 8.28 11.38
N MET A 290 4.20 8.18 10.12
CA MET A 290 5.47 7.54 9.78
C MET A 290 6.66 8.22 10.45
N GLY A 291 6.53 9.50 10.82
CA GLY A 291 7.58 10.25 11.54
C GLY A 291 8.00 9.63 12.87
N VAL A 292 7.12 8.84 13.53
CA VAL A 292 7.47 8.15 14.79
C VAL A 292 8.54 7.06 14.61
N PHE A 293 8.73 6.59 13.38
CA PHE A 293 9.72 5.57 13.02
C PHE A 293 10.97 6.18 12.35
N ILE A 294 11.10 7.50 12.32
CA ILE A 294 12.21 8.18 11.66
C ILE A 294 13.10 8.84 12.74
N ASP A 295 13.98 8.05 13.32
CA ASP A 295 15.08 8.50 14.17
C ASP A 295 16.39 7.82 13.78
N ASP A 296 17.51 8.33 14.28
CA ASP A 296 18.85 7.86 13.90
C ASP A 296 19.10 6.39 14.24
N ASP A 297 18.57 5.88 15.34
CA ASP A 297 18.78 4.51 15.79
C ASP A 297 17.94 3.54 14.94
N GLN A 298 16.71 3.92 14.63
CA GLN A 298 15.84 3.13 13.76
C GLN A 298 16.37 3.10 12.32
N LEU A 299 16.80 4.23 11.79
CA LEU A 299 17.42 4.32 10.47
C LEU A 299 18.72 3.50 10.39
N LYS A 300 19.55 3.51 11.47
CA LYS A 300 20.73 2.67 11.55
C LYS A 300 20.39 1.19 11.53
N THR A 301 19.38 0.78 12.31
CA THR A 301 18.91 -0.61 12.35
C THR A 301 18.36 -1.05 10.99
N LEU A 302 17.58 -0.20 10.34
CA LEU A 302 17.04 -0.47 9.01
C LEU A 302 18.18 -0.63 7.98
N ARG A 303 19.17 0.28 8.00
CA ARG A 303 20.35 0.18 7.12
C ARG A 303 21.09 -1.13 7.34
N GLN A 304 21.35 -1.52 8.58
CA GLN A 304 22.04 -2.80 8.88
C GLN A 304 21.27 -4.01 8.33
N LYS A 305 19.94 -4.02 8.44
CA LYS A 305 19.11 -5.08 7.86
C LYS A 305 19.20 -5.07 6.34
N MET A 306 19.05 -3.91 5.71
CA MET A 306 19.12 -3.78 4.25
C MET A 306 20.53 -4.11 3.71
N ASP A 307 21.59 -3.75 4.43
CA ASP A 307 22.96 -4.13 4.05
C ASP A 307 23.17 -5.65 4.08
N ALA A 308 22.54 -6.35 5.01
CA ALA A 308 22.61 -7.81 5.11
C ALA A 308 21.81 -8.50 4.00
N THR A 309 20.58 -8.09 3.73
CA THR A 309 19.67 -8.72 2.76
C THR A 309 19.81 -8.16 1.35
N GLY A 310 20.19 -6.89 1.22
CA GLY A 310 20.27 -6.16 -0.06
C GLY A 310 18.97 -5.45 -0.43
N TYR A 311 17.86 -5.71 0.25
CA TYR A 311 16.55 -5.12 -0.04
C TYR A 311 15.66 -5.08 1.22
N PHE A 312 14.54 -4.38 1.14
CA PHE A 312 13.52 -4.34 2.17
C PHE A 312 12.34 -5.22 1.73
N SER A 313 12.08 -6.30 2.47
CA SER A 313 11.09 -7.29 2.07
C SER A 313 9.63 -6.77 2.17
N GLY A 314 8.75 -7.29 1.32
CA GLY A 314 7.31 -6.99 1.34
C GLY A 314 6.68 -7.31 2.70
N ARG A 315 7.09 -8.40 3.36
CA ARG A 315 6.63 -8.78 4.71
C ARG A 315 6.96 -7.71 5.75
N ALA A 316 8.19 -7.18 5.76
CA ALA A 316 8.59 -6.13 6.69
C ALA A 316 7.79 -4.83 6.43
N MET A 317 7.50 -4.53 5.17
CA MET A 317 6.67 -3.40 4.76
C MET A 317 5.22 -3.59 5.24
N ALA A 318 4.62 -4.76 5.01
CA ALA A 318 3.26 -5.08 5.44
C ALA A 318 3.10 -4.96 6.95
N SER A 319 4.05 -5.49 7.72
CA SER A 319 4.05 -5.37 9.19
C SER A 319 4.07 -3.92 9.66
N SER A 320 4.83 -3.05 8.98
CA SER A 320 4.87 -1.62 9.29
C SER A 320 3.52 -0.94 9.05
N PHE A 321 2.86 -1.23 7.94
CA PHE A 321 1.51 -0.71 7.65
C PHE A 321 0.45 -1.21 8.63
N GLN A 322 0.51 -2.48 9.03
CA GLN A 322 -0.40 -3.03 10.04
C GLN A 322 -0.26 -2.33 11.38
N PHE A 323 0.98 -2.08 11.80
CA PHE A 323 1.24 -1.43 13.07
C PHE A 323 0.75 0.03 13.07
N LEU A 324 0.90 0.75 11.96
CA LEU A 324 0.36 2.10 11.81
C LEU A 324 -1.17 2.14 11.94
N ASN A 325 -1.86 1.13 11.45
CA ASN A 325 -3.31 1.04 11.49
C ASN A 325 -3.81 -0.17 12.31
N SER A 326 -3.18 -0.37 13.48
CA SER A 326 -3.38 -1.55 14.34
C SER A 326 -4.83 -1.73 14.80
N ARG A 327 -5.57 -0.64 15.01
CA ARG A 327 -6.99 -0.69 15.39
C ARG A 327 -7.81 -1.56 14.44
N ASP A 328 -7.67 -1.32 13.15
CA ASP A 328 -8.47 -1.99 12.12
C ASP A 328 -7.79 -3.28 11.64
N LEU A 329 -6.48 -3.26 11.41
CA LEU A 329 -5.75 -4.36 10.79
C LEU A 329 -5.28 -5.43 11.79
N ILE A 330 -5.17 -5.08 13.08
CA ILE A 330 -4.80 -6.05 14.12
C ILE A 330 -6.02 -6.36 15.00
N TRP A 331 -6.54 -5.37 15.72
CA TRP A 331 -7.53 -5.61 16.77
C TRP A 331 -8.90 -5.96 16.21
N SER A 332 -9.46 -5.16 15.30
CA SER A 332 -10.76 -5.45 14.70
C SER A 332 -10.73 -6.73 13.86
N ARG A 333 -9.63 -6.99 13.15
CA ARG A 333 -9.41 -8.23 12.40
C ARG A 333 -9.38 -9.43 13.35
N SER A 334 -8.58 -9.38 14.42
CA SER A 334 -8.48 -10.46 15.41
C SER A 334 -9.84 -10.77 16.06
N THR A 335 -10.62 -9.74 16.37
CA THR A 335 -11.97 -9.91 16.92
C THR A 335 -12.88 -10.63 15.92
N ARG A 336 -12.92 -10.20 14.66
CA ARG A 336 -13.73 -10.86 13.64
C ARG A 336 -13.30 -12.31 13.40
N ARG A 337 -12.01 -12.54 13.18
CA ARG A 337 -11.45 -13.83 12.80
C ARG A 337 -11.48 -14.84 13.95
N TYR A 338 -11.02 -14.44 15.14
CA TYR A 338 -10.81 -15.38 16.25
C TYR A 338 -11.93 -15.40 17.28
N LEU A 339 -12.67 -14.31 17.46
CA LEU A 339 -13.75 -14.28 18.44
C LEU A 339 -15.14 -14.44 17.83
N LEU A 340 -15.38 -13.85 16.65
CA LEU A 340 -16.65 -14.01 15.94
C LEU A 340 -16.67 -15.19 14.98
N GLY A 341 -15.51 -15.80 14.69
CA GLY A 341 -15.40 -16.92 13.74
C GLY A 341 -15.82 -16.56 12.32
N GLN A 342 -15.76 -15.26 11.97
CA GLN A 342 -16.11 -14.78 10.63
C GLN A 342 -14.99 -15.12 9.64
N GLU A 343 -15.35 -15.42 8.41
CA GLU A 343 -14.39 -15.41 7.31
C GLU A 343 -13.98 -13.98 7.03
N GLU A 344 -12.72 -13.80 6.67
CA GLU A 344 -12.28 -12.49 6.23
C GLU A 344 -13.08 -12.15 4.97
N ALA A 345 -13.53 -10.89 4.88
CA ALA A 345 -14.06 -10.40 3.62
C ALA A 345 -13.02 -10.70 2.53
N ASP A 346 -13.46 -11.00 1.33
CA ASP A 346 -12.67 -11.53 0.19
C ASP A 346 -11.45 -10.70 -0.22
N PHE A 347 -10.92 -9.88 0.69
CA PHE A 347 -9.84 -8.97 0.42
C PHE A 347 -8.98 -8.68 1.66
N ASP A 348 -7.83 -9.35 1.74
CA ASP A 348 -6.82 -9.11 2.78
C ASP A 348 -5.69 -8.23 2.24
N MET A 349 -5.53 -7.03 2.83
CA MET A 349 -4.39 -6.16 2.51
C MET A 349 -3.02 -6.82 2.75
N MET A 350 -2.93 -7.86 3.59
CA MET A 350 -1.71 -8.64 3.81
C MET A 350 -1.31 -9.42 2.56
N SER A 351 -2.28 -10.05 1.89
CA SER A 351 -2.05 -10.74 0.63
C SER A 351 -1.55 -9.83 -0.48
N TRP A 352 -1.70 -8.51 -0.33
CA TRP A 352 -1.29 -7.52 -1.31
C TRP A 352 0.17 -7.13 -1.26
N ASN A 353 0.76 -7.24 -0.08
CA ASN A 353 2.12 -6.81 0.19
C ASN A 353 3.10 -7.99 0.29
N SER A 354 2.59 -9.21 0.19
CA SER A 354 3.37 -10.43 0.37
C SER A 354 3.59 -11.16 -0.96
N ASP A 355 4.22 -10.53 -1.92
CA ASP A 355 4.86 -11.23 -3.04
C ASP A 355 6.29 -10.82 -3.13
#